data_0776581af1f54648b6ebcf73e0a60a16
#
_entry.id   0776581af1f54648b6ebcf73e0a60a16
#
_cell.length_a   1.000
_cell.length_b   1.000
_cell.length_c   1.000
_cell.angle_alpha   90.00
_cell.angle_beta   90.00
_cell.angle_gamma   90.00
#
_symmetry.space_group_name_H-M   'P 1'
#
loop_
_entity.id
_entity.type
_entity.pdbx_description
1 polymer ?
#
loop_
_entity_poly.entity_id
_entity_poly.type
_entity_poly.pdbx_seq_one_letter_code
_entity_poly.pdbx_strand_id
1 'polypeptide(L)'
;THIFALTACAFLGIAKGAMLILVANPRDIDGFIMLLIKHPKINIFPGVNTLFHALIHRPEFKNVKFSNLLVTIGGGMAVHRRTADYWQAITGCPIAQGYGLSETSPVVCVNSPLEMHFTGHIGPPMPSTDVVILGDDEVQLPDGTPGEICIKGPQVMAGYWNKPEETSHCMTADGYFKSGDIGFITESGHIQIVDRKKDMIVVAGF
;
A
#
# COMPACT_ATOMS: atom_id res chain seq x y z
N THR A 1 -10.64 -12.79 -0.97
CA THR A 1 -10.19 -12.03 0.21
C THR A 1 -8.77 -11.56 -0.04
N HIS A 2 -8.53 -10.27 -0.07
CA HIS A 2 -7.20 -9.72 -0.31
C HIS A 2 -6.43 -9.63 1.01
N ILE A 3 -5.13 -9.96 1.00
CA ILE A 3 -4.27 -10.00 2.20
C ILE A 3 -4.23 -8.62 2.92
N PHE A 4 -4.28 -7.50 2.19
CA PHE A 4 -4.34 -6.17 2.76
C PHE A 4 -5.54 -6.01 3.70
N ALA A 5 -6.76 -6.36 3.25
CA ALA A 5 -7.96 -6.28 4.10
C ALA A 5 -7.94 -7.30 5.25
N LEU A 6 -7.39 -8.50 5.01
CA LEU A 6 -7.29 -9.52 6.04
C LEU A 6 -6.37 -9.08 7.18
N THR A 7 -5.20 -8.55 6.88
CA THR A 7 -4.20 -8.19 7.89
C THR A 7 -4.45 -6.79 8.47
N ALA A 8 -4.51 -5.76 7.61
CA ALA A 8 -4.60 -4.37 8.06
C ALA A 8 -5.98 -3.98 8.60
N CYS A 9 -7.03 -4.76 8.30
CA CYS A 9 -8.38 -4.47 8.81
C CYS A 9 -8.84 -5.56 9.79
N ALA A 10 -8.96 -6.81 9.33
CA ALA A 10 -9.57 -7.86 10.14
C ALA A 10 -8.68 -8.24 11.33
N PHE A 11 -7.45 -8.70 11.10
CA PHE A 11 -6.57 -9.15 12.21
C PHE A 11 -6.18 -8.00 13.14
N LEU A 12 -5.79 -6.85 12.59
CA LEU A 12 -5.46 -5.69 13.41
C LEU A 12 -6.69 -5.22 14.21
N GLY A 13 -7.86 -5.14 13.57
CA GLY A 13 -9.10 -4.74 14.22
C GLY A 13 -9.49 -5.69 15.35
N ILE A 14 -9.44 -7.01 15.14
CA ILE A 14 -9.70 -8.02 16.18
C ILE A 14 -8.68 -7.88 17.33
N ALA A 15 -7.40 -7.77 17.02
CA ALA A 15 -6.35 -7.65 18.03
C ALA A 15 -6.48 -6.38 18.90
N LYS A 16 -7.09 -5.32 18.36
CA LYS A 16 -7.34 -4.05 19.07
C LYS A 16 -8.76 -3.92 19.64
N GLY A 17 -9.61 -4.94 19.50
CA GLY A 17 -11.01 -4.91 19.94
C GLY A 17 -11.85 -3.88 19.18
N ALA A 18 -11.50 -3.57 17.94
CA ALA A 18 -12.21 -2.60 17.13
C ALA A 18 -13.48 -3.19 16.52
N MET A 19 -14.49 -2.36 16.33
CA MET A 19 -15.68 -2.71 15.54
C MET A 19 -15.30 -2.72 14.05
N LEU A 20 -15.58 -3.84 13.39
CA LEU A 20 -15.35 -4.00 11.95
C LEU A 20 -16.67 -3.85 11.19
N ILE A 21 -16.68 -2.94 10.20
CA ILE A 21 -17.81 -2.78 9.28
C ILE A 21 -17.45 -3.53 8.00
N LEU A 22 -18.11 -4.66 7.77
CA LEU A 22 -17.88 -5.52 6.63
C LEU A 22 -18.73 -5.07 5.44
N VAL A 23 -18.08 -4.77 4.32
CA VAL A 23 -18.73 -4.38 3.06
C VAL A 23 -18.65 -5.56 2.09
N ALA A 24 -19.79 -6.20 1.86
CA ALA A 24 -19.86 -7.40 1.01
C ALA A 24 -19.59 -7.09 -0.48
N ASN A 25 -20.07 -5.94 -0.94
CA ASN A 25 -19.90 -5.49 -2.33
C ASN A 25 -19.38 -4.04 -2.37
N PRO A 26 -18.04 -3.84 -2.40
CA PRO A 26 -17.45 -2.49 -2.45
C PRO A 26 -17.64 -1.79 -3.82
N ARG A 27 -18.18 -2.46 -4.83
CA ARG A 27 -18.52 -1.87 -6.14
C ARG A 27 -19.87 -1.17 -6.13
N ASP A 28 -20.74 -1.47 -5.18
CA ASP A 28 -21.97 -0.74 -4.92
C ASP A 28 -21.62 0.56 -4.15
N ILE A 29 -21.22 1.58 -4.90
CA ILE A 29 -20.73 2.85 -4.34
C ILE A 29 -21.83 3.57 -3.57
N ASP A 30 -23.05 3.53 -4.05
CA ASP A 30 -24.18 4.22 -3.41
C ASP A 30 -24.53 3.53 -2.08
N GLY A 31 -24.61 2.21 -2.05
CA GLY A 31 -24.77 1.44 -0.82
C GLY A 31 -23.62 1.63 0.15
N PHE A 32 -22.40 1.77 -0.37
CA PHE A 32 -21.20 2.05 0.45
C PHE A 32 -21.32 3.43 1.13
N ILE A 33 -21.72 4.47 0.39
CA ILE A 33 -21.92 5.82 0.94
C ILE A 33 -23.02 5.81 2.01
N MET A 34 -24.14 5.13 1.77
CA MET A 34 -25.20 4.99 2.76
C MET A 34 -24.72 4.31 4.05
N LEU A 35 -23.82 3.31 3.91
CA LEU A 35 -23.18 2.65 5.05
C LEU A 35 -22.30 3.64 5.85
N LEU A 36 -21.51 4.46 5.16
CA LEU A 36 -20.69 5.49 5.80
C LEU A 36 -21.54 6.53 6.55
N ILE A 37 -22.64 6.97 5.97
CA ILE A 37 -23.60 7.88 6.61
C ILE A 37 -24.19 7.25 7.89
N LYS A 38 -24.49 5.96 7.84
CA LYS A 38 -25.02 5.21 8.99
C LYS A 38 -24.00 5.04 10.12
N HIS A 39 -22.70 5.04 9.79
CA HIS A 39 -21.61 4.82 10.74
C HIS A 39 -20.65 6.02 10.84
N PRO A 40 -21.09 7.19 11.34
CA PRO A 40 -20.30 8.43 11.33
C PRO A 40 -19.08 8.41 12.30
N LYS A 41 -18.93 7.35 13.09
CA LYS A 41 -17.82 7.19 14.06
C LYS A 41 -16.65 6.37 13.54
N ILE A 42 -16.52 6.25 12.22
CA ILE A 42 -15.38 5.56 11.61
C ILE A 42 -14.09 6.30 11.98
N ASN A 43 -13.09 5.54 12.46
CA ASN A 43 -11.78 6.05 12.82
C ASN A 43 -10.70 5.70 11.77
N ILE A 44 -10.84 4.55 11.11
CA ILE A 44 -9.87 4.04 10.14
C ILE A 44 -10.61 3.68 8.85
N PHE A 45 -10.09 4.16 7.73
CA PHE A 45 -10.62 3.89 6.41
C PHE A 45 -9.53 3.34 5.48
N PRO A 46 -9.46 2.02 5.26
CA PRO A 46 -8.57 1.44 4.28
C PRO A 46 -9.23 1.41 2.88
N GLY A 47 -8.45 1.64 1.85
CA GLY A 47 -8.98 1.60 0.49
C GLY A 47 -7.89 1.49 -0.57
N VAL A 48 -8.35 1.35 -1.79
CA VAL A 48 -7.52 1.41 -3.00
C VAL A 48 -7.85 2.69 -3.78
N ASN A 49 -6.93 3.15 -4.64
CA ASN A 49 -7.13 4.40 -5.40
C ASN A 49 -8.47 4.45 -6.16
N THR A 50 -8.88 3.33 -6.76
CA THR A 50 -10.15 3.26 -7.51
C THR A 50 -11.38 3.45 -6.61
N LEU A 51 -11.35 2.97 -5.37
CA LEU A 51 -12.43 3.19 -4.40
C LEU A 51 -12.47 4.65 -3.96
N PHE A 52 -11.34 5.24 -3.59
CA PHE A 52 -11.27 6.66 -3.24
C PHE A 52 -11.80 7.52 -4.39
N HIS A 53 -11.34 7.25 -5.61
CA HIS A 53 -11.78 7.96 -6.81
C HIS A 53 -13.29 7.84 -7.02
N ALA A 54 -13.85 6.64 -6.89
CA ALA A 54 -15.29 6.42 -7.06
C ALA A 54 -16.12 7.19 -6.01
N LEU A 55 -15.67 7.21 -4.75
CA LEU A 55 -16.37 7.88 -3.66
C LEU A 55 -16.36 9.40 -3.81
N ILE A 56 -15.17 10.01 -4.04
CA ILE A 56 -15.05 11.49 -4.12
C ILE A 56 -15.80 12.12 -5.28
N HIS A 57 -16.15 11.34 -6.32
CA HIS A 57 -16.92 11.82 -7.47
C HIS A 57 -18.45 11.68 -7.30
N ARG A 58 -18.92 11.13 -6.18
CA ARG A 58 -20.35 11.07 -5.87
C ARG A 58 -20.78 12.30 -5.07
N PRO A 59 -21.79 13.04 -5.51
CA PRO A 59 -22.30 14.22 -4.77
C PRO A 59 -22.69 13.90 -3.34
N GLU A 60 -23.28 12.72 -3.13
CA GLU A 60 -23.77 12.23 -1.84
C GLU A 60 -22.64 11.99 -0.83
N PHE A 61 -21.41 11.77 -1.30
CA PHE A 61 -20.25 11.55 -0.43
C PHE A 61 -19.93 12.77 0.46
N LYS A 62 -20.29 13.97 0.01
CA LYS A 62 -20.16 15.20 0.80
C LYS A 62 -21.05 15.22 2.06
N ASN A 63 -22.07 14.37 2.11
CA ASN A 63 -22.97 14.26 3.26
C ASN A 63 -22.41 13.34 4.36
N VAL A 64 -21.34 12.59 4.07
CA VAL A 64 -20.67 11.73 5.06
C VAL A 64 -19.91 12.60 6.05
N LYS A 65 -20.05 12.32 7.33
CA LYS A 65 -19.32 13.01 8.40
C LYS A 65 -18.04 12.25 8.75
N PHE A 66 -16.92 12.91 8.64
CA PHE A 66 -15.60 12.34 8.90
C PHE A 66 -14.92 12.90 10.16
N SER A 67 -15.68 13.51 11.09
CA SER A 67 -15.15 14.14 12.31
C SER A 67 -14.35 13.20 13.22
N ASN A 68 -14.52 11.90 13.07
CA ASN A 68 -13.82 10.88 13.85
C ASN A 68 -12.78 10.10 13.03
N LEU A 69 -12.60 10.42 11.75
CA LEU A 69 -11.64 9.74 10.89
C LEU A 69 -10.21 10.18 11.27
N LEU A 70 -9.42 9.26 11.76
CA LEU A 70 -8.06 9.48 12.22
C LEU A 70 -7.02 9.03 11.20
N VAL A 71 -7.32 7.94 10.49
CA VAL A 71 -6.37 7.31 9.57
C VAL A 71 -7.08 6.87 8.30
N THR A 72 -6.55 7.28 7.17
CA THR A 72 -6.88 6.70 5.86
C THR A 72 -5.66 6.00 5.30
N ILE A 73 -5.77 4.73 4.93
CA ILE A 73 -4.66 3.93 4.40
C ILE A 73 -4.98 3.57 2.94
N GLY A 74 -4.10 4.02 2.04
CA GLY A 74 -4.11 3.62 0.63
C GLY A 74 -3.12 2.49 0.38
N GLY A 75 -3.56 1.39 -0.22
CA GLY A 75 -2.68 0.25 -0.51
C GLY A 75 -3.16 -0.59 -1.67
N GLY A 76 -2.37 -1.60 -2.07
CA GLY A 76 -2.69 -2.52 -3.14
C GLY A 76 -2.54 -1.96 -4.57
N MET A 77 -2.41 -0.67 -4.71
CA MET A 77 -2.06 0.06 -5.95
C MET A 77 -1.63 1.49 -5.60
N ALA A 78 -0.93 2.15 -6.52
CA ALA A 78 -0.54 3.54 -6.35
C ALA A 78 -1.76 4.46 -6.17
N VAL A 79 -1.67 5.36 -5.22
CA VAL A 79 -2.67 6.42 -5.02
C VAL A 79 -2.25 7.65 -5.85
N HIS A 80 -3.16 8.14 -6.68
CA HIS A 80 -2.88 9.35 -7.46
C HIS A 80 -3.00 10.59 -6.57
N ARG A 81 -2.03 11.51 -6.68
CA ARG A 81 -2.01 12.78 -5.94
C ARG A 81 -3.34 13.51 -5.99
N ARG A 82 -3.91 13.66 -7.19
CA ARG A 82 -5.21 14.33 -7.34
C ARG A 82 -6.33 13.66 -6.53
N THR A 83 -6.37 12.33 -6.49
CA THR A 83 -7.35 11.59 -5.67
C THR A 83 -7.10 11.86 -4.18
N ALA A 84 -5.84 11.84 -3.75
CA ALA A 84 -5.48 12.10 -2.36
C ALA A 84 -5.82 13.54 -1.92
N ASP A 85 -5.55 14.53 -2.76
CA ASP A 85 -5.86 15.93 -2.49
C ASP A 85 -7.38 16.15 -2.35
N TYR A 86 -8.19 15.60 -3.27
CA TYR A 86 -9.65 15.67 -3.18
C TYR A 86 -10.20 14.92 -1.97
N TRP A 87 -9.66 13.75 -1.65
CA TRP A 87 -10.02 13.00 -0.46
C TRP A 87 -9.78 13.82 0.80
N GLN A 88 -8.59 14.38 0.94
CA GLN A 88 -8.21 15.21 2.09
C GLN A 88 -9.09 16.47 2.19
N ALA A 89 -9.41 17.12 1.07
CA ALA A 89 -10.30 18.26 1.05
C ALA A 89 -11.72 17.97 1.57
N ILE A 90 -12.23 16.75 1.33
CA ILE A 90 -13.57 16.34 1.78
C ILE A 90 -13.54 15.81 3.21
N THR A 91 -12.54 15.01 3.55
CA THR A 91 -12.52 14.25 4.82
C THR A 91 -11.71 14.92 5.93
N GLY A 92 -10.83 15.85 5.58
CA GLY A 92 -9.84 16.43 6.49
C GLY A 92 -8.68 15.48 6.84
N CYS A 93 -8.68 14.24 6.34
CA CYS A 93 -7.70 13.20 6.65
C CYS A 93 -6.87 12.86 5.41
N PRO A 94 -5.54 13.00 5.42
CA PRO A 94 -4.70 12.60 4.30
C PRO A 94 -4.68 11.08 4.12
N ILE A 95 -4.31 10.62 2.92
CA ILE A 95 -4.12 9.20 2.65
C ILE A 95 -2.66 8.84 2.93
N ALA A 96 -2.42 8.02 3.95
CA ALA A 96 -1.14 7.36 4.17
C ALA A 96 -1.01 6.17 3.22
N GLN A 97 0.00 6.17 2.36
CA GLN A 97 0.25 5.03 1.49
C GLN A 97 0.95 3.92 2.25
N GLY A 98 0.52 2.68 2.00
CA GLY A 98 1.21 1.46 2.40
C GLY A 98 1.52 0.60 1.18
N TYR A 99 2.66 -0.07 1.23
CA TYR A 99 3.12 -1.00 0.22
C TYR A 99 3.34 -2.39 0.81
N GLY A 100 3.04 -3.38 0.00
CA GLY A 100 3.28 -4.77 0.33
C GLY A 100 2.67 -5.71 -0.69
N LEU A 101 3.00 -6.99 -0.55
CA LEU A 101 2.60 -8.08 -1.43
C LEU A 101 2.01 -9.23 -0.61
N SER A 102 1.37 -10.18 -1.27
CA SER A 102 0.93 -11.41 -0.60
C SER A 102 2.11 -12.17 0.00
N GLU A 103 3.24 -12.13 -0.68
CA GLU A 103 4.52 -12.74 -0.32
C GLU A 103 5.18 -12.08 0.90
N THR A 104 4.71 -10.92 1.33
CA THR A 104 5.24 -10.19 2.49
C THR A 104 4.22 -10.00 3.61
N SER A 105 3.08 -10.66 3.61
CA SER A 105 2.06 -10.88 4.66
C SER A 105 1.37 -9.65 5.31
N PRO A 106 1.00 -8.57 4.66
CA PRO A 106 1.42 -8.02 3.40
C PRO A 106 2.43 -6.86 3.51
N VAL A 107 2.54 -6.18 4.68
CA VAL A 107 3.11 -4.84 4.79
C VAL A 107 4.63 -4.85 4.79
N VAL A 108 5.21 -4.09 3.87
CA VAL A 108 6.66 -3.82 3.78
C VAL A 108 6.97 -2.42 4.27
N CYS A 109 6.24 -1.44 3.73
CA CYS A 109 6.42 -0.02 4.03
C CYS A 109 5.08 0.64 4.29
N VAL A 110 5.06 1.69 5.10
CA VAL A 110 3.89 2.53 5.31
C VAL A 110 4.31 3.93 5.72
N ASN A 111 3.66 4.94 5.15
CA ASN A 111 3.81 6.32 5.62
C ASN A 111 3.21 6.47 7.01
N SER A 112 3.78 7.37 7.79
CA SER A 112 3.23 7.72 9.08
C SER A 112 1.80 8.26 8.92
N PRO A 113 0.82 7.76 9.70
CA PRO A 113 -0.53 8.34 9.71
C PRO A 113 -0.58 9.75 10.31
N LEU A 114 0.52 10.21 10.90
CA LEU A 114 0.66 11.57 11.46
C LEU A 114 1.15 12.57 10.41
N GLU A 115 1.50 12.14 9.21
CA GLU A 115 1.82 13.06 8.13
C GLU A 115 0.58 13.85 7.71
N MET A 116 0.76 15.17 7.60
CA MET A 116 -0.35 16.09 7.31
C MET A 116 -0.67 16.19 5.82
N HIS A 117 0.12 15.59 4.96
CA HIS A 117 -0.02 15.67 3.50
C HIS A 117 0.35 14.35 2.83
N PHE A 118 -0.26 14.14 1.66
CA PHE A 118 0.12 13.03 0.79
C PHE A 118 1.51 13.24 0.19
N THR A 119 2.45 12.35 0.47
CA THR A 119 3.86 12.48 0.06
C THR A 119 4.12 11.96 -1.36
N GLY A 120 3.40 10.93 -1.78
CA GLY A 120 3.66 10.18 -3.01
C GLY A 120 4.62 9.00 -2.82
N HIS A 121 5.31 8.92 -1.67
CA HIS A 121 6.14 7.78 -1.29
C HIS A 121 5.31 6.68 -0.64
N ILE A 122 5.86 5.47 -0.55
CA ILE A 122 5.25 4.35 0.18
C ILE A 122 5.70 4.27 1.64
N GLY A 123 6.51 5.23 2.08
CA GLY A 123 7.02 5.32 3.46
C GLY A 123 8.32 4.56 3.71
N PRO A 124 8.80 4.59 4.96
CA PRO A 124 9.95 3.80 5.39
C PRO A 124 9.55 2.33 5.59
N PRO A 125 10.53 1.40 5.60
CA PRO A 125 10.30 0.02 5.96
C PRO A 125 9.69 -0.15 7.35
N MET A 126 8.88 -1.20 7.50
CA MET A 126 8.35 -1.61 8.81
C MET A 126 9.49 -2.07 9.74
N PRO A 127 9.29 -2.01 11.06
CA PRO A 127 10.26 -2.57 12.01
C PRO A 127 10.64 -4.02 11.67
N SER A 128 11.93 -4.35 11.79
CA SER A 128 12.52 -5.65 11.44
C SER A 128 12.40 -6.04 9.96
N THR A 129 12.11 -5.07 9.10
CA THR A 129 12.07 -5.25 7.64
C THR A 129 13.25 -4.52 7.03
N ASP A 130 14.05 -5.24 6.27
CA ASP A 130 15.15 -4.69 5.49
C ASP A 130 14.76 -4.59 4.03
N VAL A 131 15.03 -3.45 3.41
CA VAL A 131 14.71 -3.18 2.01
C VAL A 131 15.95 -2.63 1.33
N VAL A 132 16.35 -3.27 0.26
CA VAL A 132 17.46 -2.86 -0.59
C VAL A 132 16.99 -2.67 -2.02
N ILE A 133 17.68 -1.83 -2.76
CA ILE A 133 17.46 -1.66 -4.21
C ILE A 133 18.60 -2.36 -4.94
N LEU A 134 18.26 -3.34 -5.76
CA LEU A 134 19.24 -4.13 -6.50
C LEU A 134 19.19 -3.83 -8.00
N GLY A 135 20.37 -3.82 -8.62
CA GLY A 135 20.52 -3.84 -10.07
C GLY A 135 20.23 -5.24 -10.66
N ASP A 136 20.28 -5.35 -11.97
CA ASP A 136 20.09 -6.63 -12.67
C ASP A 136 21.20 -7.67 -12.37
N ASP A 137 22.34 -7.22 -11.91
CA ASP A 137 23.47 -8.04 -11.43
C ASP A 137 23.35 -8.44 -9.95
N GLU A 138 22.21 -8.14 -9.31
CA GLU A 138 21.95 -8.32 -7.88
C GLU A 138 22.91 -7.54 -6.95
N VAL A 139 23.58 -6.50 -7.47
CA VAL A 139 24.40 -5.59 -6.68
C VAL A 139 23.52 -4.44 -6.15
N GLN A 140 23.73 -4.08 -4.88
CA GLN A 140 23.01 -2.98 -4.26
C GLN A 140 23.38 -1.64 -4.90
N LEU A 141 22.34 -0.90 -5.28
CA LEU A 141 22.47 0.42 -5.89
C LEU A 141 22.49 1.53 -4.82
N PRO A 142 23.17 2.66 -5.11
CA PRO A 142 23.13 3.84 -4.24
C PRO A 142 21.72 4.43 -4.12
N ASP A 143 21.45 5.11 -3.00
CA ASP A 143 20.22 5.85 -2.80
C ASP A 143 19.96 6.83 -3.96
N GLY A 144 18.70 6.98 -4.33
CA GLY A 144 18.27 7.77 -5.48
C GLY A 144 18.37 7.07 -6.83
N THR A 145 19.00 5.89 -6.91
CA THR A 145 19.14 5.13 -8.15
C THR A 145 18.02 4.09 -8.26
N PRO A 146 17.20 4.11 -9.33
CA PRO A 146 16.14 3.13 -9.54
C PRO A 146 16.69 1.71 -9.78
N GLY A 147 16.08 0.72 -9.14
CA GLY A 147 16.36 -0.71 -9.31
C GLY A 147 15.23 -1.53 -8.70
N GLU A 148 15.40 -2.85 -8.67
CA GLU A 148 14.39 -3.75 -8.10
C GLU A 148 14.33 -3.64 -6.58
N ILE A 149 13.14 -3.43 -6.04
CA ILE A 149 12.89 -3.42 -4.60
C ILE A 149 12.98 -4.85 -4.07
N CYS A 150 13.97 -5.12 -3.23
CA CYS A 150 14.21 -6.43 -2.63
C CYS A 150 14.02 -6.36 -1.12
N ILE A 151 13.36 -7.37 -0.55
CA ILE A 151 12.79 -7.30 0.79
C ILE A 151 13.24 -8.50 1.61
N LYS A 152 13.68 -8.25 2.86
CA LYS A 152 13.99 -9.28 3.83
C LYS A 152 13.36 -8.94 5.18
N GLY A 153 12.68 -9.91 5.79
CA GLY A 153 12.02 -9.67 7.07
C GLY A 153 11.20 -10.88 7.51
N PRO A 154 10.74 -10.89 8.76
CA PRO A 154 10.03 -12.03 9.34
C PRO A 154 8.67 -12.31 8.68
N GLN A 155 8.10 -11.32 7.98
CA GLN A 155 6.83 -11.44 7.26
C GLN A 155 6.98 -11.96 5.83
N VAL A 156 8.21 -12.09 5.31
CA VAL A 156 8.45 -12.65 3.97
C VAL A 156 8.13 -14.14 3.97
N MET A 157 7.45 -14.59 2.93
CA MET A 157 7.07 -16.00 2.79
C MET A 157 8.29 -16.94 2.78
N ALA A 158 8.11 -18.17 3.24
CA ALA A 158 9.10 -19.22 3.10
C ALA A 158 9.27 -19.71 1.65
N GLY A 159 8.26 -19.50 0.81
CA GLY A 159 8.25 -19.87 -0.61
C GLY A 159 6.84 -20.19 -1.10
N TYR A 160 6.72 -20.41 -2.40
CA TYR A 160 5.47 -20.85 -3.02
C TYR A 160 5.22 -22.33 -2.77
N TRP A 161 3.99 -22.69 -2.40
CA TRP A 161 3.62 -24.07 -2.08
C TRP A 161 3.82 -24.99 -3.29
N ASN A 162 4.62 -26.05 -3.10
CA ASN A 162 5.00 -27.03 -4.13
C ASN A 162 5.62 -26.41 -5.40
N LYS A 163 6.30 -25.27 -5.27
CA LYS A 163 6.92 -24.55 -6.38
C LYS A 163 8.34 -24.07 -6.04
N PRO A 164 9.27 -25.02 -5.86
CA PRO A 164 10.64 -24.68 -5.45
C PRO A 164 11.40 -23.87 -6.51
N GLU A 165 11.15 -24.12 -7.79
CA GLU A 165 11.80 -23.41 -8.88
C GLU A 165 11.37 -21.95 -8.92
N GLU A 166 10.05 -21.66 -8.87
CA GLU A 166 9.53 -20.29 -8.81
C GLU A 166 9.99 -19.56 -7.54
N THR A 167 10.10 -20.29 -6.42
CA THR A 167 10.64 -19.74 -5.18
C THR A 167 12.11 -19.34 -5.35
N SER A 168 12.93 -20.19 -5.94
CA SER A 168 14.35 -19.88 -6.15
C SER A 168 14.56 -18.69 -7.10
N HIS A 169 13.67 -18.50 -8.07
CA HIS A 169 13.78 -17.37 -9.00
C HIS A 169 13.42 -16.01 -8.37
N CYS A 170 12.61 -16.00 -7.32
CA CYS A 170 12.20 -14.77 -6.63
C CYS A 170 13.00 -14.48 -5.35
N MET A 171 14.01 -15.28 -5.02
CA MET A 171 14.89 -15.06 -3.87
C MET A 171 16.33 -14.84 -4.33
N THR A 172 17.03 -13.90 -3.70
CA THR A 172 18.48 -13.75 -3.88
C THR A 172 19.23 -14.78 -3.02
N ALA A 173 20.52 -14.98 -3.30
CA ALA A 173 21.38 -15.86 -2.51
C ALA A 173 21.44 -15.45 -1.02
N ASP A 174 21.35 -14.14 -0.73
CA ASP A 174 21.37 -13.58 0.61
C ASP A 174 20.00 -13.57 1.31
N GLY A 175 18.96 -14.13 0.65
CA GLY A 175 17.63 -14.33 1.21
C GLY A 175 16.74 -13.10 1.14
N TYR A 176 16.94 -12.19 0.20
CA TYR A 176 15.99 -11.13 -0.15
C TYR A 176 14.97 -11.65 -1.15
N PHE A 177 13.71 -11.31 -0.92
CA PHE A 177 12.63 -11.53 -1.87
C PHE A 177 12.62 -10.41 -2.92
N LYS A 178 12.69 -10.79 -4.19
CA LYS A 178 12.61 -9.88 -5.36
C LYS A 178 11.15 -9.58 -5.67
N SER A 179 10.73 -8.33 -5.45
CA SER A 179 9.32 -7.95 -5.53
C SER A 179 8.78 -7.85 -6.97
N GLY A 180 9.67 -7.66 -7.94
CA GLY A 180 9.29 -7.30 -9.31
C GLY A 180 8.84 -5.85 -9.48
N ASP A 181 8.90 -5.04 -8.43
CA ASP A 181 8.61 -3.61 -8.49
C ASP A 181 9.92 -2.81 -8.53
N ILE A 182 9.96 -1.77 -9.35
CA ILE A 182 11.12 -0.88 -9.49
C ILE A 182 10.90 0.37 -8.64
N GLY A 183 11.92 0.75 -7.89
CA GLY A 183 11.88 1.93 -7.04
C GLY A 183 13.26 2.37 -6.61
N PHE A 184 13.31 3.37 -5.75
CA PHE A 184 14.54 3.86 -5.15
C PHE A 184 14.29 4.34 -3.71
N ILE A 185 15.37 4.40 -2.92
CA ILE A 185 15.36 4.99 -1.59
C ILE A 185 15.70 6.48 -1.73
N THR A 186 14.88 7.34 -1.14
CA THR A 186 15.12 8.79 -1.10
C THR A 186 16.15 9.13 -0.04
N GLU A 187 16.72 10.33 -0.09
CA GLU A 187 17.64 10.85 0.95
C GLU A 187 17.04 10.84 2.37
N SER A 188 15.72 10.88 2.47
CA SER A 188 15.00 10.79 3.76
C SER A 188 14.71 9.35 4.22
N GLY A 189 15.21 8.34 3.51
CA GLY A 189 14.98 6.93 3.82
C GLY A 189 13.59 6.39 3.46
N HIS A 190 12.79 7.18 2.73
CA HIS A 190 11.50 6.72 2.21
C HIS A 190 11.69 6.00 0.88
N ILE A 191 10.80 5.05 0.59
CA ILE A 191 10.84 4.32 -0.67
C ILE A 191 9.81 4.93 -1.64
N GLN A 192 10.25 5.12 -2.88
CA GLN A 192 9.39 5.54 -3.98
C GLN A 192 9.36 4.49 -5.06
N ILE A 193 8.14 4.03 -5.41
CA ILE A 193 7.94 3.12 -6.54
C ILE A 193 7.89 3.96 -7.82
N VAL A 194 8.56 3.47 -8.85
CA VAL A 194 8.61 4.09 -10.18
C VAL A 194 7.74 3.32 -11.16
N ASP A 195 7.89 1.99 -11.20
CA ASP A 195 7.18 1.13 -12.16
C ASP A 195 7.19 -0.34 -11.71
N ARG A 196 6.57 -1.20 -12.52
CA ARG A 196 6.71 -2.66 -12.41
C ARG A 196 7.68 -3.19 -13.46
N LYS A 197 8.58 -4.10 -13.06
CA LYS A 197 9.57 -4.70 -13.96
C LYS A 197 8.94 -5.38 -15.18
N LYS A 198 7.76 -5.97 -15.02
CA LYS A 198 7.00 -6.62 -16.09
C LYS A 198 6.28 -5.64 -17.04
N ASP A 199 6.03 -4.44 -16.56
CA ASP A 199 5.28 -3.41 -17.31
C ASP A 199 6.24 -2.40 -17.97
N MET A 200 7.55 -2.49 -17.66
CA MET A 200 8.58 -1.68 -18.31
C MET A 200 8.75 -2.10 -19.76
N ILE A 201 8.30 -1.22 -20.67
CA ILE A 201 8.64 -1.33 -22.09
C ILE A 201 10.08 -0.81 -22.25
N VAL A 202 11.03 -1.70 -22.43
CA VAL A 202 12.39 -1.31 -22.81
C VAL A 202 12.33 -0.83 -24.25
N VAL A 203 12.20 0.48 -24.44
CA VAL A 203 12.38 1.10 -25.77
C VAL A 203 13.87 1.05 -26.07
N ALA A 204 14.24 0.16 -26.98
CA ALA A 204 15.62 -0.03 -27.39
C ALA A 204 16.23 1.30 -27.82
N GLY A 205 17.23 1.78 -27.07
CA GLY A 205 18.24 2.70 -27.55
C GLY A 205 18.14 4.17 -27.18
N PHE A 206 17.46 4.56 -26.06
CA PHE A 206 17.76 5.88 -25.46
C PHE A 206 17.44 5.84 -23.98
#